data_5afe83e075d50b75db4f391d0a6993b3
#
_entry.id   5afe83e075d50b75db4f391d0a6993b3
#
_cell.length_a   1.000
_cell.length_b   1.000
_cell.length_c   1.000
_cell.angle_alpha   90.00
_cell.angle_beta   90.00
_cell.angle_gamma   90.00
#
_symmetry.space_group_name_H-M   'P 1'
#
loop_
_entity.id
_entity.type
_entity.pdbx_description
1 polymer ?
#
loop_
_entity_poly.entity_id
_entity_poly.type
_entity_poly.pdbx_seq_one_letter_code
_entity_poly.pdbx_strand_id
1 'polypeptide(L)'
;MRLDFVNHDVEIETTTGELRRVDLGPGTVGNFYGSVMAQLRQLGIDVEVYTTPSEIADATPFEKDDEHRPYDREAVTRFWHALVSMQRVFNQFRASFRGKCSPVHFFWGSFDLAVTRFSGKGAPPHPGGVPNFPDWVAREAYSHEVSSAGFWPGGNGHDAIFYSYAYPKPDGFERASVRPDAATWSDELGEFVLPYSAVREADDPDAALMAFLQSTYDAAADAAEWDRSALECRLPEDARS
;
A
#
# COMPACT_ATOMS: atom_id res chain seq x y z
N MET A 1 13.29 0.35 -13.69
CA MET A 1 13.62 -0.87 -12.97
C MET A 1 12.33 -1.65 -12.69
N ARG A 2 12.39 -2.97 -12.74
CA ARG A 2 11.25 -3.88 -12.55
C ARG A 2 11.71 -5.10 -11.74
N LEU A 3 10.93 -5.50 -10.74
CA LEU A 3 11.10 -6.76 -10.03
C LEU A 3 10.37 -7.84 -10.83
N ASP A 4 11.09 -8.82 -11.35
CA ASP A 4 10.52 -9.96 -12.04
C ASP A 4 10.49 -11.16 -11.09
N PHE A 5 9.29 -11.47 -10.57
CA PHE A 5 9.09 -12.61 -9.67
C PHE A 5 8.82 -13.94 -10.38
N VAL A 6 8.84 -13.95 -11.71
CA VAL A 6 8.83 -15.18 -12.51
C VAL A 6 10.25 -15.69 -12.66
N ASN A 7 11.18 -14.81 -13.04
CA ASN A 7 12.60 -15.12 -13.20
C ASN A 7 13.39 -14.90 -11.90
N HIS A 8 12.83 -14.20 -10.93
CA HIS A 8 13.45 -13.80 -9.66
C HIS A 8 14.69 -12.94 -9.86
N ASP A 9 14.55 -11.89 -10.62
CA ASP A 9 15.59 -10.88 -10.80
C ASP A 9 15.03 -9.45 -10.76
N VAL A 10 15.93 -8.48 -10.65
CA VAL A 10 15.65 -7.07 -10.90
C VAL A 10 16.14 -6.75 -12.29
N GLU A 11 15.21 -6.40 -13.18
CA GLU A 11 15.53 -5.90 -14.50
C GLU A 11 15.69 -4.37 -14.49
N ILE A 12 16.80 -3.91 -15.04
CA ILE A 12 17.11 -2.49 -15.22
C ILE A 12 17.21 -2.26 -16.74
N GLU A 13 16.22 -1.59 -17.30
CA GLU A 13 16.12 -1.31 -18.73
C GLU A 13 16.17 0.20 -18.97
N THR A 14 16.99 0.61 -19.95
CA THR A 14 17.09 2.01 -20.39
C THR A 14 16.12 2.28 -21.54
N THR A 15 15.84 3.56 -21.81
CA THR A 15 15.07 3.96 -22.99
C THR A 15 15.76 3.66 -24.33
N THR A 16 17.06 3.36 -24.29
CA THR A 16 17.85 2.91 -25.47
C THR A 16 17.82 1.40 -25.67
N GLY A 17 17.13 0.65 -24.79
CA GLY A 17 16.97 -0.81 -24.89
C GLY A 17 18.10 -1.62 -24.26
N GLU A 18 19.03 -0.99 -23.55
CA GLU A 18 20.03 -1.74 -22.77
C GLU A 18 19.39 -2.36 -21.55
N LEU A 19 19.64 -3.64 -21.30
CA LEU A 19 19.07 -4.41 -20.20
C LEU A 19 20.20 -4.96 -19.31
N ARG A 20 20.01 -4.82 -18.01
CA ARG A 20 20.84 -5.46 -16.97
C ARG A 20 19.93 -6.21 -16.01
N ARG A 21 20.49 -7.25 -15.36
CA ARG A 21 19.77 -8.03 -14.35
C ARG A 21 20.60 -8.19 -13.09
N VAL A 22 19.92 -8.21 -11.95
CA VAL A 22 20.47 -8.55 -10.65
C VAL A 22 19.60 -9.64 -10.03
N ASP A 23 20.20 -10.79 -9.71
CA ASP A 23 19.46 -11.94 -9.14
C ASP A 23 18.84 -11.58 -7.77
N LEU A 24 17.59 -12.01 -7.57
CA LEU A 24 16.91 -12.01 -6.29
C LEU A 24 17.15 -13.35 -5.62
N GLY A 25 18.18 -13.41 -4.79
CA GLY A 25 18.60 -14.62 -4.08
C GLY A 25 18.90 -14.36 -2.61
N PRO A 26 19.23 -15.42 -1.86
CA PRO A 26 19.69 -15.26 -0.49
C PRO A 26 20.98 -14.45 -0.44
N GLY A 27 21.10 -13.55 0.52
CA GLY A 27 22.26 -12.69 0.67
C GLY A 27 22.05 -11.57 1.68
N THR A 28 22.93 -10.59 1.66
CA THR A 28 22.81 -9.39 2.48
C THR A 28 22.19 -8.25 1.68
N VAL A 29 21.53 -7.31 2.35
CA VAL A 29 21.01 -6.09 1.71
C VAL A 29 22.15 -5.27 1.12
N GLY A 30 23.31 -5.19 1.84
CA GLY A 30 24.48 -4.47 1.37
C GLY A 30 25.01 -5.01 0.05
N ASN A 31 25.11 -6.33 -0.11
CA ASN A 31 25.55 -6.96 -1.36
C ASN A 31 24.56 -6.75 -2.49
N PHE A 32 23.26 -6.86 -2.22
CA PHE A 32 22.21 -6.60 -3.20
C PHE A 32 22.24 -5.14 -3.67
N TYR A 33 22.27 -4.19 -2.72
CA TYR A 33 22.40 -2.76 -3.00
C TYR A 33 23.63 -2.46 -3.87
N GLY A 34 24.79 -2.98 -3.47
CA GLY A 34 26.04 -2.81 -4.23
C GLY A 34 25.93 -3.34 -5.66
N SER A 35 25.27 -4.48 -5.86
CA SER A 35 25.04 -5.09 -7.18
C SER A 35 24.15 -4.22 -8.05
N VAL A 36 23.03 -3.70 -7.51
CA VAL A 36 22.12 -2.80 -8.25
C VAL A 36 22.85 -1.52 -8.66
N MET A 37 23.57 -0.89 -7.72
CA MET A 37 24.33 0.35 -8.00
C MET A 37 25.44 0.12 -9.02
N ALA A 38 26.08 -1.05 -9.03
CA ALA A 38 27.09 -1.39 -10.02
C ALA A 38 26.49 -1.49 -11.42
N GLN A 39 25.30 -2.12 -11.57
CA GLN A 39 24.62 -2.20 -12.87
C GLN A 39 24.17 -0.82 -13.38
N LEU A 40 23.67 0.05 -12.50
CA LEU A 40 23.31 1.43 -12.85
C LEU A 40 24.53 2.19 -13.40
N ARG A 41 25.68 2.12 -12.71
CA ARG A 41 26.91 2.76 -13.18
C ARG A 41 27.40 2.22 -14.53
N GLN A 42 27.28 0.90 -14.78
CA GLN A 42 27.64 0.32 -16.08
C GLN A 42 26.74 0.80 -17.23
N LEU A 43 25.50 1.22 -16.90
CA LEU A 43 24.58 1.86 -17.85
C LEU A 43 24.81 3.38 -17.97
N GLY A 44 25.86 3.92 -17.35
CA GLY A 44 26.13 5.35 -17.33
C GLY A 44 25.16 6.16 -16.47
N ILE A 45 24.41 5.51 -15.60
CA ILE A 45 23.46 6.14 -14.68
C ILE A 45 24.17 6.35 -13.34
N ASP A 46 24.55 7.58 -13.07
CA ASP A 46 25.18 7.99 -11.81
C ASP A 46 24.14 8.66 -10.94
N VAL A 47 23.65 7.92 -9.94
CA VAL A 47 22.61 8.36 -9.00
C VAL A 47 23.02 8.06 -7.57
N GLU A 48 22.65 8.94 -6.68
CA GLU A 48 22.73 8.74 -5.24
C GLU A 48 21.31 8.49 -4.70
N VAL A 49 21.16 7.53 -3.80
CA VAL A 49 19.89 7.24 -3.14
C VAL A 49 20.06 7.36 -1.62
N TYR A 50 18.99 7.77 -0.95
CA TYR A 50 18.96 7.76 0.50
C TYR A 50 18.88 6.29 0.97
N THR A 51 19.88 5.86 1.74
CA THR A 51 20.08 4.43 2.04
C THR A 51 19.49 3.96 3.37
N THR A 52 19.03 4.90 4.21
CA THR A 52 18.37 4.54 5.46
C THR A 52 16.88 4.25 5.21
N PRO A 53 16.39 3.03 5.50
CA PRO A 53 14.97 2.68 5.32
C PRO A 53 14.04 3.63 6.07
N SER A 54 13.00 4.13 5.39
CA SER A 54 11.94 4.92 5.99
C SER A 54 11.03 4.04 6.86
N GLU A 55 10.39 4.65 7.87
CA GLU A 55 9.38 4.02 8.74
C GLU A 55 9.93 2.93 9.70
N ILE A 56 11.23 2.71 9.71
CA ILE A 56 11.92 1.77 10.61
C ILE A 56 12.75 2.55 11.61
N ALA A 57 12.45 2.43 12.91
CA ALA A 57 13.13 3.20 13.96
C ALA A 57 14.64 2.87 14.05
N ASP A 58 14.97 1.59 14.11
CA ASP A 58 16.35 1.09 14.20
C ASP A 58 16.87 0.64 12.84
N ALA A 59 16.77 1.53 11.85
CA ALA A 59 17.14 1.22 10.47
C ALA A 59 18.65 1.16 10.28
N THR A 60 19.13 0.10 9.64
CA THR A 60 20.51 -0.01 9.16
C THR A 60 20.58 0.50 7.72
N PRO A 61 21.49 1.46 7.38
CA PRO A 61 21.68 1.88 5.99
C PRO A 61 22.01 0.68 5.08
N PHE A 62 21.47 0.66 3.86
CA PHE A 62 21.57 -0.50 2.95
C PHE A 62 23.01 -0.99 2.75
N GLU A 63 23.97 -0.09 2.57
CA GLU A 63 25.38 -0.44 2.36
C GLU A 63 26.07 -1.03 3.59
N LYS A 64 25.42 -0.95 4.76
CA LYS A 64 25.95 -1.46 6.04
C LYS A 64 25.18 -2.66 6.57
N ASP A 65 24.11 -3.07 5.88
CA ASP A 65 23.29 -4.21 6.29
C ASP A 65 23.91 -5.51 5.77
N ASP A 66 24.78 -6.08 6.59
CA ASP A 66 25.53 -7.31 6.32
C ASP A 66 24.85 -8.57 6.88
N GLU A 67 23.64 -8.45 7.40
CA GLU A 67 22.87 -9.59 7.84
C GLU A 67 22.45 -10.47 6.68
N HIS A 68 22.84 -11.75 6.69
CA HIS A 68 22.44 -12.70 5.68
C HIS A 68 20.97 -13.08 5.85
N ARG A 69 20.16 -12.88 4.79
CA ARG A 69 18.73 -13.19 4.79
C ARG A 69 18.42 -14.28 3.78
N PRO A 70 17.53 -15.22 4.11
CA PRO A 70 17.03 -16.18 3.15
C PRO A 70 16.14 -15.47 2.12
N TYR A 71 16.09 -16.02 0.92
CA TYR A 71 15.14 -15.65 -0.11
C TYR A 71 14.34 -16.89 -0.53
N ASP A 72 13.06 -16.91 -0.18
CA ASP A 72 12.14 -18.00 -0.51
C ASP A 72 11.34 -17.65 -1.77
N ARG A 73 11.76 -18.21 -2.91
CA ARG A 73 11.13 -17.97 -4.21
C ARG A 73 9.65 -18.34 -4.24
N GLU A 74 9.25 -19.42 -3.58
CA GLU A 74 7.86 -19.85 -3.56
C GLU A 74 7.00 -18.89 -2.71
N ALA A 75 7.50 -18.45 -1.56
CA ALA A 75 6.80 -17.48 -0.73
C ALA A 75 6.60 -16.14 -1.46
N VAL A 76 7.65 -15.64 -2.12
CA VAL A 76 7.59 -14.40 -2.91
C VAL A 76 6.59 -14.53 -4.06
N THR A 77 6.59 -15.67 -4.78
CA THR A 77 5.63 -15.91 -5.87
C THR A 77 4.19 -15.96 -5.34
N ARG A 78 3.94 -16.66 -4.22
CA ARG A 78 2.61 -16.67 -3.57
C ARG A 78 2.17 -15.27 -3.16
N PHE A 79 3.07 -14.49 -2.57
CA PHE A 79 2.78 -13.11 -2.18
C PHE A 79 2.43 -12.24 -3.39
N TRP A 80 3.22 -12.33 -4.47
CA TRP A 80 2.95 -11.61 -5.71
C TRP A 80 1.57 -11.97 -6.30
N HIS A 81 1.20 -13.26 -6.34
CA HIS A 81 -0.12 -13.67 -6.81
C HIS A 81 -1.25 -13.10 -5.92
N ALA A 82 -1.04 -13.05 -4.61
CA ALA A 82 -1.99 -12.44 -3.69
C ALA A 82 -2.16 -10.93 -3.99
N LEU A 83 -1.04 -10.21 -4.16
CA LEU A 83 -1.08 -8.78 -4.52
C LEU A 83 -1.81 -8.52 -5.85
N VAL A 84 -1.56 -9.34 -6.88
CA VAL A 84 -2.23 -9.22 -8.19
C VAL A 84 -3.75 -9.44 -8.05
N SER A 85 -4.17 -10.43 -7.25
CA SER A 85 -5.58 -10.69 -7.01
C SER A 85 -6.27 -9.53 -6.28
N MET A 86 -5.65 -9.00 -5.23
CA MET A 86 -6.18 -7.86 -4.47
C MET A 86 -6.19 -6.58 -5.31
N GLN A 87 -5.13 -6.32 -6.08
CA GLN A 87 -5.03 -5.14 -6.93
C GLN A 87 -6.23 -5.03 -7.89
N ARG A 88 -6.74 -6.14 -8.36
CA ARG A 88 -7.94 -6.17 -9.23
C ARG A 88 -9.16 -5.59 -8.51
N VAL A 89 -9.40 -5.99 -7.26
CA VAL A 89 -10.51 -5.49 -6.45
C VAL A 89 -10.30 -4.03 -6.06
N PHE A 90 -9.08 -3.67 -5.63
CA PHE A 90 -8.74 -2.27 -5.34
C PHE A 90 -8.93 -1.35 -6.57
N ASN A 91 -8.60 -1.81 -7.77
CA ASN A 91 -8.83 -1.03 -8.99
C ASN A 91 -10.31 -0.86 -9.31
N GLN A 92 -11.16 -1.86 -9.05
CA GLN A 92 -12.61 -1.73 -9.17
C GLN A 92 -13.15 -0.70 -8.18
N PHE A 93 -12.72 -0.79 -6.91
CA PHE A 93 -13.04 0.20 -5.89
C PHE A 93 -12.61 1.61 -6.32
N ARG A 94 -11.37 1.75 -6.77
CA ARG A 94 -10.83 3.02 -7.27
C ARG A 94 -11.64 3.60 -8.43
N ALA A 95 -12.07 2.76 -9.37
CA ALA A 95 -12.76 3.19 -10.59
C ALA A 95 -14.15 3.81 -10.33
N SER A 96 -14.76 3.53 -9.19
CA SER A 96 -16.04 4.13 -8.80
C SER A 96 -15.94 5.55 -8.22
N PHE A 97 -14.74 6.13 -8.17
CA PHE A 97 -14.47 7.44 -7.59
C PHE A 97 -13.97 8.42 -8.67
N ARG A 98 -14.59 9.60 -8.75
CA ARG A 98 -14.28 10.68 -9.73
C ARG A 98 -13.30 11.71 -9.20
N GLY A 99 -13.24 11.85 -7.86
CA GLY A 99 -12.34 12.78 -7.20
C GLY A 99 -10.87 12.39 -7.38
N LYS A 100 -9.96 13.17 -6.82
CA LYS A 100 -8.55 12.79 -6.74
C LYS A 100 -8.42 11.45 -6.02
N CYS A 101 -7.75 10.51 -6.65
CA CYS A 101 -7.50 9.18 -6.11
C CYS A 101 -6.08 8.74 -6.47
N SER A 102 -5.38 8.11 -5.53
CA SER A 102 -4.07 7.52 -5.85
C SER A 102 -4.21 6.38 -6.85
N PRO A 103 -3.16 5.99 -7.57
CA PRO A 103 -3.11 4.64 -8.13
C PRO A 103 -3.17 3.62 -6.99
N VAL A 104 -3.52 2.37 -7.34
CA VAL A 104 -3.26 1.23 -6.45
C VAL A 104 -1.78 0.94 -6.56
N HIS A 105 -1.04 1.10 -5.49
CA HIS A 105 0.41 0.95 -5.50
C HIS A 105 0.97 0.38 -4.20
N PHE A 106 2.17 -0.17 -4.29
CA PHE A 106 2.87 -0.77 -3.17
C PHE A 106 3.81 0.25 -2.54
N PHE A 107 3.66 0.47 -1.23
CA PHE A 107 4.56 1.30 -0.43
C PHE A 107 5.66 0.44 0.18
N TRP A 108 6.90 0.69 -0.24
CA TRP A 108 8.03 -0.13 0.19
C TRP A 108 8.46 0.11 1.64
N GLY A 109 8.19 1.30 2.20
CA GLY A 109 8.50 1.62 3.60
C GLY A 109 7.64 0.81 4.56
N SER A 110 6.33 1.03 4.52
CA SER A 110 5.33 0.30 5.33
C SER A 110 5.07 -1.12 4.83
N PHE A 111 5.52 -1.45 3.62
CA PHE A 111 5.39 -2.76 2.98
C PHE A 111 3.93 -3.19 2.76
N ASP A 112 3.12 -2.29 2.25
CA ASP A 112 1.69 -2.46 2.04
C ASP A 112 1.23 -2.09 0.62
N LEU A 113 0.12 -2.67 0.17
CA LEU A 113 -0.58 -2.29 -1.06
C LEU A 113 -1.75 -1.38 -0.68
N ALA A 114 -1.83 -0.16 -1.23
CA ALA A 114 -2.83 0.80 -0.82
C ALA A 114 -3.47 1.57 -1.97
N VAL A 115 -4.66 2.12 -1.67
CA VAL A 115 -5.37 3.09 -2.49
C VAL A 115 -6.00 4.16 -1.60
N THR A 116 -5.86 5.43 -1.97
CA THR A 116 -6.33 6.58 -1.21
C THR A 116 -7.25 7.45 -2.04
N ARG A 117 -8.43 7.78 -1.50
CA ARG A 117 -9.40 8.73 -2.03
C ARG A 117 -9.30 10.05 -1.28
N PHE A 118 -9.48 11.17 -1.96
CA PHE A 118 -9.40 12.52 -1.40
C PHE A 118 -10.72 13.25 -1.54
N SER A 119 -11.17 13.94 -0.47
CA SER A 119 -12.39 14.75 -0.51
C SER A 119 -12.25 16.04 -1.35
N GLY A 120 -11.02 16.53 -1.49
CA GLY A 120 -10.72 17.86 -2.02
C GLY A 120 -10.76 18.97 -0.96
N LYS A 121 -11.20 18.68 0.29
CA LYS A 121 -11.13 19.63 1.40
C LYS A 121 -9.72 19.59 2.03
N GLY A 122 -9.23 20.75 2.47
CA GLY A 122 -7.97 20.82 3.22
C GLY A 122 -8.07 20.11 4.58
N ALA A 123 -7.00 19.44 4.99
CA ALA A 123 -6.88 18.80 6.29
C ALA A 123 -5.96 19.57 7.22
N PRO A 124 -6.07 19.40 8.56
CA PRO A 124 -5.08 19.90 9.50
C PRO A 124 -3.68 19.38 9.17
N PRO A 125 -2.60 20.15 9.46
CA PRO A 125 -1.24 19.66 9.23
C PRO A 125 -0.98 18.35 9.99
N HIS A 126 -0.46 17.34 9.27
CA HIS A 126 -0.07 16.08 9.89
C HIS A 126 1.05 16.30 10.92
N PRO A 127 1.00 15.70 12.11
CA PRO A 127 1.97 15.94 13.18
C PRO A 127 3.40 15.55 12.79
N GLY A 128 3.60 14.66 11.82
CA GLY A 128 4.91 14.11 11.49
C GLY A 128 5.35 13.05 12.49
N GLY A 129 6.67 12.92 12.69
CA GLY A 129 7.25 12.01 13.68
C GLY A 129 7.40 10.56 13.22
N VAL A 130 7.19 10.28 11.94
CA VAL A 130 7.44 8.96 11.36
C VAL A 130 8.96 8.72 11.29
N PRO A 131 9.49 7.61 11.82
CA PRO A 131 10.93 7.35 11.83
C PRO A 131 11.55 7.41 10.45
N ASN A 132 12.68 8.11 10.31
CA ASN A 132 13.45 8.24 9.06
C ASN A 132 12.63 8.71 7.85
N PHE A 133 11.53 9.43 8.11
CA PHE A 133 10.65 9.97 7.08
C PHE A 133 10.48 11.48 7.31
N PRO A 134 10.78 12.35 6.33
CA PRO A 134 10.70 13.79 6.54
C PRO A 134 9.28 14.26 6.79
N ASP A 135 9.08 15.05 7.86
CA ASP A 135 7.76 15.58 8.24
C ASP A 135 7.05 16.33 7.12
N TRP A 136 7.80 17.05 6.26
CA TRP A 136 7.20 17.79 5.16
C TRP A 136 6.52 16.86 4.13
N VAL A 137 7.03 15.63 3.96
CA VAL A 137 6.42 14.63 3.07
C VAL A 137 5.09 14.16 3.65
N ALA A 138 5.05 13.87 4.96
CA ALA A 138 3.81 13.50 5.64
C ALA A 138 2.77 14.65 5.56
N ARG A 139 3.19 15.90 5.80
CA ARG A 139 2.32 17.08 5.71
C ARG A 139 1.76 17.30 4.30
N GLU A 140 2.55 17.07 3.26
CA GLU A 140 2.08 17.16 1.87
C GLU A 140 1.12 16.02 1.52
N ALA A 141 1.45 14.78 1.91
CA ALA A 141 0.62 13.61 1.66
C ALA A 141 -0.77 13.72 2.31
N TYR A 142 -0.84 14.31 3.50
CA TYR A 142 -2.07 14.51 4.29
C TYR A 142 -2.55 15.96 4.26
N SER A 143 -2.18 16.75 3.25
CA SER A 143 -2.63 18.14 3.10
C SER A 143 -4.15 18.28 2.87
N HIS A 144 -4.80 17.23 2.42
CA HIS A 144 -6.24 17.13 2.21
C HIS A 144 -6.80 15.93 2.95
N GLU A 145 -8.11 15.99 3.25
CA GLU A 145 -8.82 14.87 3.86
C GLU A 145 -8.72 13.62 3.00
N VAL A 146 -8.42 12.47 3.61
CA VAL A 146 -8.28 11.18 2.96
C VAL A 146 -9.15 10.11 3.59
N SER A 147 -9.59 9.16 2.75
CA SER A 147 -9.98 7.81 3.13
C SER A 147 -9.05 6.86 2.39
N SER A 148 -8.24 6.13 3.15
CA SER A 148 -7.23 5.22 2.63
C SER A 148 -7.51 3.80 3.07
N ALA A 149 -7.30 2.85 2.18
CA ALA A 149 -7.44 1.44 2.48
C ALA A 149 -6.31 0.65 1.81
N GLY A 150 -5.91 -0.44 2.44
CA GLY A 150 -4.80 -1.24 1.94
C GLY A 150 -4.77 -2.66 2.48
N PHE A 151 -3.71 -3.36 2.10
CA PHE A 151 -3.34 -4.67 2.56
C PHE A 151 -1.92 -4.65 3.11
N TRP A 152 -1.76 -5.07 4.34
CA TRP A 152 -0.47 -5.28 4.98
C TRP A 152 -0.25 -6.78 5.23
N PRO A 153 0.88 -7.36 4.78
CA PRO A 153 1.11 -8.80 4.85
C PRO A 153 1.41 -9.33 6.26
N GLY A 154 1.44 -8.46 7.26
CA GLY A 154 1.85 -8.86 8.59
C GLY A 154 3.37 -8.88 8.75
N GLY A 155 3.82 -9.43 9.84
CA GLY A 155 5.23 -9.54 10.22
C GLY A 155 5.42 -9.36 11.72
N ASN A 156 6.57 -9.76 12.24
CA ASN A 156 6.90 -9.62 13.66
C ASN A 156 5.83 -10.18 14.62
N GLY A 157 5.18 -11.29 14.22
CA GLY A 157 4.15 -11.94 15.03
C GLY A 157 2.72 -11.44 14.78
N HIS A 158 2.53 -10.50 13.86
CA HIS A 158 1.21 -10.03 13.43
C HIS A 158 0.77 -10.74 12.15
N ASP A 159 -0.52 -11.08 12.07
CA ASP A 159 -1.13 -11.67 10.89
C ASP A 159 -1.36 -10.63 9.79
N ALA A 160 -1.53 -11.12 8.55
CA ALA A 160 -1.89 -10.29 7.41
C ALA A 160 -3.30 -9.73 7.55
N ILE A 161 -3.47 -8.43 7.26
CA ILE A 161 -4.74 -7.72 7.38
C ILE A 161 -5.01 -6.84 6.14
N PHE A 162 -6.28 -6.60 5.87
CA PHE A 162 -6.73 -5.38 5.20
C PHE A 162 -7.02 -4.33 6.25
N TYR A 163 -6.72 -3.07 5.93
CA TYR A 163 -6.95 -1.93 6.81
C TYR A 163 -7.69 -0.81 6.10
N SER A 164 -8.33 0.06 6.86
CA SER A 164 -8.93 1.30 6.35
C SER A 164 -8.98 2.38 7.42
N TYR A 165 -8.48 3.57 7.07
CA TYR A 165 -8.49 4.74 7.94
C TYR A 165 -8.94 6.00 7.22
N ALA A 166 -9.24 7.05 8.00
CA ALA A 166 -9.48 8.39 7.50
C ALA A 166 -8.59 9.41 8.21
N TYR A 167 -8.15 10.44 7.48
CA TYR A 167 -7.45 11.57 8.09
C TYR A 167 -8.02 12.90 7.58
N PRO A 168 -8.32 13.86 8.51
CA PRO A 168 -8.42 13.61 9.95
C PRO A 168 -9.50 12.57 10.24
N LYS A 169 -9.35 11.82 11.33
CA LYS A 169 -10.39 10.84 11.72
C LYS A 169 -11.68 11.58 12.07
N PRO A 170 -12.80 11.36 11.36
CA PRO A 170 -14.06 12.00 11.70
C PRO A 170 -14.64 11.46 13.02
N ASP A 171 -15.40 12.28 13.70
CA ASP A 171 -16.08 11.88 14.93
C ASP A 171 -17.06 10.73 14.67
N GLY A 172 -16.92 9.66 15.45
CA GLY A 172 -17.80 8.51 15.37
C GLY A 172 -17.41 7.46 14.32
N PHE A 173 -16.37 7.71 13.52
CA PHE A 173 -15.90 6.77 12.51
C PHE A 173 -15.60 5.40 13.12
N GLU A 174 -14.96 5.35 14.29
CA GLU A 174 -14.61 4.13 15.02
C GLU A 174 -15.82 3.27 15.44
N ARG A 175 -17.02 3.85 15.45
CA ARG A 175 -18.27 3.17 15.85
C ARG A 175 -19.15 2.80 14.67
N ALA A 176 -18.70 3.08 13.47
CA ALA A 176 -19.49 2.78 12.28
C ALA A 176 -19.68 1.26 12.09
N SER A 177 -20.84 0.90 11.56
CA SER A 177 -21.10 -0.48 11.16
C SER A 177 -20.47 -0.71 9.78
N VAL A 178 -19.48 -1.59 9.73
CA VAL A 178 -18.76 -1.96 8.49
C VAL A 178 -18.96 -3.42 8.14
N ARG A 179 -18.59 -3.82 6.94
CA ARG A 179 -18.74 -5.19 6.44
C ARG A 179 -17.41 -5.72 5.90
N PRO A 180 -17.21 -7.05 5.85
CA PRO A 180 -18.06 -8.11 6.45
C PRO A 180 -18.01 -8.08 7.98
N ASP A 181 -18.79 -8.94 8.65
CA ASP A 181 -18.88 -9.01 10.12
C ASP A 181 -17.53 -9.28 10.81
N ALA A 182 -16.58 -9.86 10.09
CA ALA A 182 -15.21 -10.07 10.57
C ALA A 182 -14.37 -8.78 10.65
N ALA A 183 -14.83 -7.69 10.07
CA ALA A 183 -14.16 -6.40 10.16
C ALA A 183 -14.40 -5.75 11.53
N THR A 184 -13.34 -5.25 12.15
CA THR A 184 -13.38 -4.63 13.47
C THR A 184 -12.56 -3.35 13.52
N TRP A 185 -12.86 -2.48 14.48
CA TRP A 185 -12.01 -1.33 14.79
C TRP A 185 -10.84 -1.77 15.68
N SER A 186 -9.64 -1.32 15.34
CA SER A 186 -8.44 -1.48 16.16
C SER A 186 -8.12 -0.16 16.85
N ASP A 187 -8.24 -0.10 18.17
CA ASP A 187 -7.85 1.08 18.95
C ASP A 187 -6.34 1.31 18.91
N GLU A 188 -5.55 0.25 18.79
CA GLU A 188 -4.09 0.31 18.73
C GLU A 188 -3.61 0.97 17.44
N LEU A 189 -4.21 0.59 16.30
CA LEU A 189 -3.85 1.10 14.97
C LEU A 189 -4.61 2.39 14.62
N GLY A 190 -5.76 2.63 15.27
CA GLY A 190 -6.64 3.76 14.95
C GLY A 190 -7.36 3.61 13.61
N GLU A 191 -7.65 2.35 13.20
CA GLU A 191 -8.23 2.03 11.91
C GLU A 191 -9.14 0.80 11.95
N PHE A 192 -9.98 0.63 10.94
CA PHE A 192 -10.68 -0.64 10.71
C PHE A 192 -9.72 -1.67 10.15
N VAL A 193 -9.82 -2.90 10.66
CA VAL A 193 -9.03 -4.04 10.21
C VAL A 193 -9.94 -5.22 9.84
N LEU A 194 -9.53 -5.95 8.82
CA LEU A 194 -10.18 -7.20 8.39
C LEU A 194 -9.08 -8.25 8.20
N PRO A 195 -9.11 -9.38 8.92
CA PRO A 195 -8.14 -10.45 8.74
C PRO A 195 -8.09 -10.94 7.29
N TYR A 196 -6.90 -11.09 6.73
CA TYR A 196 -6.73 -11.63 5.38
C TYR A 196 -7.35 -13.02 5.22
N SER A 197 -7.25 -13.86 6.27
CA SER A 197 -7.85 -15.20 6.30
C SER A 197 -9.37 -15.14 6.11
N ALA A 198 -10.06 -14.17 6.72
CA ALA A 198 -11.50 -14.01 6.60
C ALA A 198 -11.94 -13.71 5.15
N VAL A 199 -11.13 -12.97 4.40
CA VAL A 199 -11.39 -12.73 2.97
C VAL A 199 -11.04 -13.96 2.14
N ARG A 200 -9.87 -14.55 2.36
CA ARG A 200 -9.40 -15.72 1.60
C ARG A 200 -10.33 -16.93 1.71
N GLU A 201 -10.97 -17.10 2.86
CA GLU A 201 -11.85 -18.24 3.19
C GLU A 201 -13.33 -17.96 2.94
N ALA A 202 -13.68 -16.75 2.50
CA ALA A 202 -15.04 -16.40 2.12
C ALA A 202 -15.49 -17.15 0.86
N ASP A 203 -16.79 -17.41 0.74
CA ASP A 203 -17.38 -18.02 -0.47
C ASP A 203 -17.12 -17.16 -1.72
N ASP A 204 -17.10 -15.83 -1.57
CA ASP A 204 -16.71 -14.87 -2.60
C ASP A 204 -15.69 -13.86 -2.00
N PRO A 205 -14.40 -14.12 -2.12
CA PRO A 205 -13.34 -13.23 -1.60
C PRO A 205 -13.37 -11.82 -2.17
N ASP A 206 -13.73 -11.67 -3.44
CA ASP A 206 -13.82 -10.37 -4.10
C ASP A 206 -14.95 -9.53 -3.53
N ALA A 207 -16.11 -10.13 -3.34
CA ALA A 207 -17.26 -9.47 -2.74
C ALA A 207 -17.01 -9.11 -1.27
N ALA A 208 -16.34 -9.98 -0.51
CA ALA A 208 -15.97 -9.73 0.88
C ALA A 208 -15.00 -8.53 1.00
N LEU A 209 -13.96 -8.51 0.19
CA LEU A 209 -13.00 -7.40 0.17
C LEU A 209 -13.67 -6.11 -0.32
N MET A 210 -14.46 -6.15 -1.38
CA MET A 210 -15.18 -4.97 -1.88
C MET A 210 -16.14 -4.41 -0.83
N ALA A 211 -16.85 -5.28 -0.08
CA ALA A 211 -17.74 -4.87 1.00
C ALA A 211 -16.98 -4.12 2.11
N PHE A 212 -15.76 -4.58 2.47
CA PHE A 212 -14.90 -3.90 3.42
C PHE A 212 -14.50 -2.51 2.91
N LEU A 213 -13.91 -2.45 1.72
CA LEU A 213 -13.44 -1.20 1.11
C LEU A 213 -14.57 -0.17 0.98
N GLN A 214 -15.74 -0.60 0.52
CA GLN A 214 -16.86 0.29 0.29
C GLN A 214 -17.50 0.75 1.61
N SER A 215 -17.74 -0.16 2.56
CA SER A 215 -18.41 0.21 3.82
C SER A 215 -17.56 1.10 4.71
N THR A 216 -16.24 0.91 4.74
CA THR A 216 -15.32 1.76 5.49
C THR A 216 -15.19 3.14 4.84
N TYR A 217 -15.14 3.21 3.51
CA TYR A 217 -15.17 4.48 2.78
C TYR A 217 -16.50 5.22 3.03
N ASP A 218 -17.64 4.54 2.91
CA ASP A 218 -18.96 5.13 3.15
C ASP A 218 -19.02 5.75 4.55
N ALA A 219 -18.57 5.01 5.56
CA ALA A 219 -18.52 5.49 6.94
C ALA A 219 -17.64 6.73 7.10
N ALA A 220 -16.46 6.75 6.49
CA ALA A 220 -15.56 7.90 6.54
C ALA A 220 -16.13 9.12 5.81
N ALA A 221 -16.64 8.92 4.59
CA ALA A 221 -17.16 9.99 3.75
C ALA A 221 -18.44 10.60 4.32
N ASP A 222 -19.33 9.78 4.90
CA ASP A 222 -20.56 10.27 5.53
C ASP A 222 -20.25 11.04 6.83
N ALA A 223 -19.37 10.50 7.69
CA ALA A 223 -19.00 11.17 8.94
C ALA A 223 -18.22 12.47 8.73
N ALA A 224 -17.42 12.56 7.66
CA ALA A 224 -16.69 13.78 7.27
C ALA A 224 -17.49 14.69 6.32
N GLU A 225 -18.76 14.38 6.05
CA GLU A 225 -19.65 15.17 5.18
C GLU A 225 -19.02 15.46 3.79
N TRP A 226 -18.45 14.44 3.12
CA TRP A 226 -17.93 14.59 1.79
C TRP A 226 -19.06 14.80 0.78
N ASP A 227 -18.81 15.61 -0.25
CA ASP A 227 -19.75 15.73 -1.39
C ASP A 227 -19.70 14.47 -2.26
N ARG A 228 -20.30 13.40 -1.78
CA ARG A 228 -20.33 12.10 -2.46
C ARG A 228 -20.96 12.17 -3.84
N SER A 229 -21.89 13.13 -4.05
CA SER A 229 -22.56 13.31 -5.34
C SER A 229 -21.59 13.79 -6.43
N ALA A 230 -20.64 14.64 -6.07
CA ALA A 230 -19.58 15.11 -6.96
C ALA A 230 -18.43 14.11 -7.10
N LEU A 231 -18.16 13.34 -6.03
CA LEU A 231 -16.97 12.49 -5.93
C LEU A 231 -17.17 11.06 -6.43
N GLU A 232 -18.42 10.55 -6.52
CA GLU A 232 -18.70 9.15 -6.86
C GLU A 232 -19.29 8.99 -8.25
N CYS A 233 -18.93 7.89 -8.90
CA CYS A 233 -19.61 7.43 -10.11
C CYS A 233 -20.89 6.70 -9.73
N ARG A 234 -22.05 7.30 -9.99
CA ARG A 234 -23.33 6.61 -9.87
C ARG A 234 -23.72 6.06 -11.24
N LEU A 235 -23.75 4.75 -11.38
CA LEU A 235 -24.38 4.15 -12.54
C LEU A 235 -25.90 4.34 -12.39
N PRO A 236 -26.63 4.71 -13.46
CA PRO A 236 -28.08 4.70 -13.46
C PRO A 236 -28.62 3.34 -12.98
N GLU A 237 -29.76 3.34 -12.30
CA GLU A 237 -30.33 2.09 -11.74
C GLU A 237 -30.62 1.05 -12.84
N ASP A 238 -30.95 1.51 -14.03
CA ASP A 238 -31.22 0.71 -15.22
C ASP A 238 -29.96 0.14 -15.90
N ALA A 239 -28.77 0.61 -15.54
CA ALA A 239 -27.48 0.07 -16.03
C ALA A 239 -26.94 -1.10 -15.19
N ARG A 240 -27.71 -1.56 -14.18
CA ARG A 240 -27.32 -2.64 -13.26
C ARG A 240 -27.94 -4.01 -13.62
N SER A 241 -28.59 -4.11 -14.78
CA SER A 241 -29.22 -5.34 -15.29
C SER A 241 -28.30 -6.18 -16.16
#